data_469fcd2e6ea509ea897cf6c618a40dff
#
_entry.id   469fcd2e6ea509ea897cf6c618a40dff
#
_cell.length_a   1.000
_cell.length_b   1.000
_cell.length_c   1.000
_cell.angle_alpha   90.00
_cell.angle_beta   90.00
_cell.angle_gamma   90.00
#
_symmetry.space_group_name_H-M   'P 1'
#
loop_
_entity.id
_entity.type
_entity.pdbx_description
1 polymer ?
#
loop_
_entity_poly.entity_id
_entity_poly.type
_entity_poly.pdbx_seq_one_letter_code
_entity_poly.pdbx_strand_id
1 'polypeptide(L)'
;MPSSKGLAVQENAPRRPDVAGMLARDHVAVRMSTIGMRLSRGAMAYYRSTWNISTVEWRLLMTLNSIEALNVSELSDAADIDKAAASRSLALLQERKLVSVEQTRSRGRAAIAKLTADGRKFAAKLAKVSREREARLFKDFAIADKERLNALLQQLSRALDGADWDH
;
A
#
# COMPACT_ATOMS: atom_id res chain seq x y z
N MET A 1 -30.65 5.30 48.28
CA MET A 1 -30.56 4.12 47.39
C MET A 1 -31.19 4.45 46.04
N PRO A 2 -30.42 4.81 45.01
CA PRO A 2 -30.94 4.80 43.67
C PRO A 2 -30.37 3.60 42.87
N SER A 3 -31.28 2.93 42.23
CA SER A 3 -31.12 1.72 41.43
C SER A 3 -30.10 1.87 40.28
N SER A 4 -29.25 0.88 40.14
CA SER A 4 -28.44 0.60 38.99
C SER A 4 -29.32 0.24 37.78
N LYS A 5 -29.41 1.12 36.78
CA LYS A 5 -29.92 0.74 35.47
C LYS A 5 -28.78 0.15 34.65
N GLY A 6 -28.96 -1.14 34.32
CA GLY A 6 -28.05 -1.91 33.50
C GLY A 6 -27.86 -1.27 32.13
N LEU A 7 -26.60 -1.22 31.69
CA LEU A 7 -26.22 -0.97 30.32
C LEU A 7 -26.71 -2.14 29.46
N ALA A 8 -27.72 -1.87 28.64
CA ALA A 8 -28.15 -2.78 27.60
C ALA A 8 -26.99 -2.97 26.60
N VAL A 9 -26.52 -4.19 26.51
CA VAL A 9 -25.63 -4.68 25.46
C VAL A 9 -26.31 -4.41 24.12
N GLN A 10 -25.70 -3.59 23.29
CA GLN A 10 -26.16 -3.40 21.91
C GLN A 10 -26.00 -4.71 21.16
N GLU A 11 -27.12 -5.34 20.95
CA GLU A 11 -27.31 -6.56 20.20
C GLU A 11 -26.97 -6.33 18.73
N ASN A 12 -25.99 -7.10 18.26
CA ASN A 12 -25.61 -7.44 16.90
C ASN A 12 -26.50 -6.88 15.79
N ALA A 13 -26.06 -5.81 15.14
CA ALA A 13 -26.53 -5.51 13.81
C ALA A 13 -26.27 -6.73 12.89
N PRO A 14 -27.23 -7.16 12.05
CA PRO A 14 -27.08 -8.34 11.21
C PRO A 14 -25.83 -8.17 10.35
N ARG A 15 -24.87 -9.07 10.50
CA ARG A 15 -23.68 -9.13 9.64
C ARG A 15 -24.18 -9.26 8.21
N ARG A 16 -23.86 -8.29 7.37
CA ARG A 16 -24.14 -8.39 5.93
C ARG A 16 -23.65 -9.75 5.44
N PRO A 17 -24.45 -10.49 4.64
CA PRO A 17 -24.01 -11.78 4.13
C PRO A 17 -22.67 -11.60 3.43
N ASP A 18 -21.71 -12.47 3.73
CA ASP A 18 -20.38 -12.44 3.12
C ASP A 18 -20.46 -13.00 1.68
N VAL A 19 -21.12 -12.23 0.81
CA VAL A 19 -21.28 -12.57 -0.61
C VAL A 19 -19.92 -12.70 -1.27
N ALA A 20 -18.96 -11.87 -0.87
CA ALA A 20 -17.57 -11.96 -1.35
C ALA A 20 -16.92 -13.27 -0.88
N GLY A 21 -17.18 -13.73 0.33
CA GLY A 21 -16.74 -15.03 0.82
C GLY A 21 -17.38 -16.21 0.10
N MET A 22 -18.65 -16.08 -0.29
CA MET A 22 -19.34 -17.10 -1.10
C MET A 22 -18.73 -17.21 -2.50
N LEU A 23 -18.53 -16.08 -3.19
CA LEU A 23 -17.90 -16.05 -4.52
C LEU A 23 -16.41 -16.42 -4.48
N ALA A 24 -15.72 -16.18 -3.36
CA ALA A 24 -14.31 -16.48 -3.22
C ALA A 24 -14.00 -17.93 -2.83
N ARG A 25 -15.02 -18.77 -2.54
CA ARG A 25 -14.76 -20.16 -2.11
C ARG A 25 -13.99 -20.96 -3.15
N ASP A 26 -14.26 -20.73 -4.42
CA ASP A 26 -13.72 -21.48 -5.54
C ASP A 26 -12.72 -20.69 -6.42
N HIS A 27 -12.55 -19.38 -6.16
CA HIS A 27 -11.71 -18.50 -6.96
C HIS A 27 -10.65 -17.77 -6.14
N VAL A 28 -9.41 -18.27 -6.19
CA VAL A 28 -8.25 -17.67 -5.48
C VAL A 28 -8.06 -16.19 -5.83
N ALA A 29 -8.18 -15.81 -7.10
CA ALA A 29 -8.06 -14.43 -7.55
C ALA A 29 -9.08 -13.47 -6.89
N VAL A 30 -10.35 -13.90 -6.76
CA VAL A 30 -11.39 -13.12 -6.08
C VAL A 30 -11.07 -12.95 -4.59
N ARG A 31 -10.57 -14.00 -3.94
CA ARG A 31 -10.14 -13.96 -2.54
C ARG A 31 -8.99 -12.98 -2.35
N MET A 32 -7.98 -13.03 -3.22
CA MET A 32 -6.83 -12.12 -3.18
C MET A 32 -7.25 -10.67 -3.38
N SER A 33 -8.10 -10.39 -4.38
CA SER A 33 -8.65 -9.04 -4.61
C SER A 33 -9.39 -8.53 -3.38
N THR A 34 -10.24 -9.35 -2.78
CA THR A 34 -10.99 -8.98 -1.56
C THR A 34 -10.06 -8.67 -0.39
N ILE A 35 -9.03 -9.51 -0.16
CA ILE A 35 -8.03 -9.29 0.89
C ILE A 35 -7.25 -8.02 0.60
N GLY A 36 -6.78 -7.81 -0.63
CA GLY A 36 -6.05 -6.62 -1.06
C GLY A 36 -6.85 -5.33 -0.79
N MET A 37 -8.14 -5.31 -1.15
CA MET A 37 -9.04 -4.18 -0.88
C MET A 37 -9.22 -3.92 0.63
N ARG A 38 -9.33 -4.96 1.46
CA ARG A 38 -9.44 -4.82 2.93
C ARG A 38 -8.15 -4.24 3.53
N LEU A 39 -7.00 -4.75 3.12
CA LEU A 39 -5.69 -4.27 3.56
C LEU A 39 -5.48 -2.81 3.16
N SER A 40 -5.78 -2.46 1.89
CA SER A 40 -5.67 -1.09 1.38
C SER A 40 -6.56 -0.12 2.14
N ARG A 41 -7.85 -0.44 2.35
CA ARG A 41 -8.76 0.43 3.10
C ARG A 41 -8.26 0.71 4.53
N GLY A 42 -7.84 -0.33 5.23
CA GLY A 42 -7.30 -0.18 6.60
C GLY A 42 -6.00 0.62 6.65
N ALA A 43 -5.12 0.45 5.65
CA ALA A 43 -3.90 1.23 5.54
C ALA A 43 -4.19 2.70 5.20
N MET A 44 -5.06 2.96 4.20
CA MET A 44 -5.42 4.30 3.77
C MET A 44 -6.04 5.14 4.88
N ALA A 45 -6.99 4.57 5.64
CA ALA A 45 -7.62 5.28 6.75
C ALA A 45 -6.57 5.74 7.76
N TYR A 46 -5.62 4.86 8.11
CA TYR A 46 -4.56 5.15 9.05
C TYR A 46 -3.56 6.20 8.52
N TYR A 47 -3.03 6.01 7.30
CA TYR A 47 -2.01 6.92 6.76
C TYR A 47 -2.58 8.31 6.47
N ARG A 48 -3.84 8.39 6.01
CA ARG A 48 -4.50 9.66 5.77
C ARG A 48 -4.79 10.42 7.06
N SER A 49 -5.32 9.76 8.09
CA SER A 49 -5.66 10.42 9.36
C SER A 49 -4.43 10.84 10.16
N THR A 50 -3.38 10.01 10.14
CA THR A 50 -2.20 10.24 10.99
C THR A 50 -1.18 11.18 10.33
N TRP A 51 -1.02 11.09 8.99
CA TRP A 51 0.12 11.73 8.31
C TRP A 51 -0.26 12.47 7.03
N ASN A 52 -1.55 12.55 6.74
CA ASN A 52 -2.08 13.17 5.53
C ASN A 52 -1.38 12.66 4.25
N ILE A 53 -1.27 11.32 4.14
CA ILE A 53 -0.63 10.63 3.01
C ILE A 53 -1.68 9.76 2.31
N SER A 54 -1.77 9.88 0.99
CA SER A 54 -2.53 8.98 0.13
C SER A 54 -1.78 7.67 -0.11
N THR A 55 -2.48 6.64 -0.63
CA THR A 55 -1.85 5.37 -1.01
C THR A 55 -0.80 5.54 -2.10
N VAL A 56 -1.08 6.43 -3.08
CA VAL A 56 -0.15 6.72 -4.17
C VAL A 56 1.12 7.35 -3.63
N GLU A 57 1.00 8.39 -2.79
CA GLU A 57 2.16 9.03 -2.15
C GLU A 57 2.95 8.05 -1.29
N TRP A 58 2.27 7.18 -0.54
CA TRP A 58 2.92 6.15 0.25
C TRP A 58 3.73 5.18 -0.63
N ARG A 59 3.15 4.67 -1.73
CA ARG A 59 3.85 3.78 -2.66
C ARG A 59 5.09 4.46 -3.25
N LEU A 60 4.97 5.70 -3.74
CA LEU A 60 6.10 6.46 -4.28
C LEU A 60 7.22 6.65 -3.26
N LEU A 61 6.88 7.02 -2.01
CA LEU A 61 7.87 7.18 -0.94
C LEU A 61 8.55 5.87 -0.58
N MET A 62 7.81 4.75 -0.54
CA MET A 62 8.38 3.43 -0.23
C MET A 62 9.27 2.93 -1.37
N THR A 63 8.90 3.14 -2.62
CA THR A 63 9.72 2.80 -3.79
C THR A 63 11.02 3.59 -3.78
N LEU A 64 10.95 4.92 -3.58
CA LEU A 64 12.15 5.77 -3.48
C LEU A 64 12.99 5.52 -2.20
N ASN A 65 12.41 4.92 -1.17
CA ASN A 65 13.16 4.48 0.00
C ASN A 65 13.93 3.18 -0.25
N SER A 66 13.50 2.39 -1.21
CA SER A 66 14.15 1.13 -1.61
C SER A 66 15.12 1.32 -2.78
N ILE A 67 14.82 2.27 -3.68
CA ILE A 67 15.60 2.58 -4.87
C ILE A 67 15.89 4.08 -4.85
N GLU A 68 17.15 4.45 -4.69
CA GLU A 68 17.57 5.81 -4.34
C GLU A 68 17.10 6.90 -5.32
N ALA A 69 17.04 6.59 -6.62
CA ALA A 69 16.69 7.54 -7.66
C ALA A 69 16.06 6.83 -8.87
N LEU A 70 14.95 7.35 -9.36
CA LEU A 70 14.24 6.86 -10.53
C LEU A 70 13.71 8.03 -11.35
N ASN A 71 13.62 7.87 -12.68
CA ASN A 71 12.80 8.79 -13.45
C ASN A 71 11.30 8.53 -13.19
N VAL A 72 10.45 9.49 -13.56
CA VAL A 72 9.00 9.42 -13.24
C VAL A 72 8.34 8.18 -13.86
N SER A 73 8.76 7.75 -15.05
CA SER A 73 8.23 6.53 -15.70
C SER A 73 8.65 5.28 -14.93
N GLU A 74 9.95 5.13 -14.67
CA GLU A 74 10.48 4.00 -13.89
C GLU A 74 9.84 3.93 -12.50
N LEU A 75 9.64 5.09 -11.86
CA LEU A 75 9.02 5.17 -10.54
C LEU A 75 7.54 4.77 -10.59
N SER A 76 6.79 5.18 -11.61
CA SER A 76 5.38 4.77 -11.77
C SER A 76 5.26 3.27 -12.01
N ASP A 77 6.12 2.72 -12.87
CA ASP A 77 6.15 1.29 -13.17
C ASP A 77 6.54 0.47 -11.91
N ALA A 78 7.63 0.86 -11.23
CA ALA A 78 8.09 0.19 -10.01
C ALA A 78 7.11 0.29 -8.83
N ALA A 79 6.31 1.35 -8.78
CA ALA A 79 5.27 1.54 -7.76
C ALA A 79 3.91 0.94 -8.15
N ASP A 80 3.78 0.39 -9.36
CA ASP A 80 2.51 -0.10 -9.93
C ASP A 80 1.41 0.98 -9.85
N ILE A 81 1.70 2.15 -10.45
CA ILE A 81 0.85 3.33 -10.45
C ILE A 81 0.83 3.96 -11.83
N ASP A 82 -0.34 4.44 -12.25
CA ASP A 82 -0.47 5.19 -13.50
C ASP A 82 0.39 6.47 -13.48
N LYS A 83 1.02 6.81 -14.62
CA LYS A 83 1.96 7.92 -14.76
C LYS A 83 1.36 9.27 -14.39
N ALA A 84 0.09 9.52 -14.70
CA ALA A 84 -0.56 10.78 -14.37
C ALA A 84 -0.81 10.91 -12.87
N ALA A 85 -1.21 9.82 -12.19
CA ALA A 85 -1.36 9.79 -10.73
C ALA A 85 0.00 9.94 -10.03
N ALA A 86 1.04 9.26 -10.55
CA ALA A 86 2.41 9.39 -10.03
C ALA A 86 2.91 10.83 -10.13
N SER A 87 2.77 11.47 -11.30
CA SER A 87 3.19 12.86 -11.53
C SER A 87 2.48 13.85 -10.59
N ARG A 88 1.15 13.75 -10.44
CA ARG A 88 0.38 14.61 -9.52
C ARG A 88 0.82 14.42 -8.07
N SER A 89 1.02 13.18 -7.66
CA SER A 89 1.44 12.88 -6.28
C SER A 89 2.89 13.30 -6.00
N LEU A 90 3.79 13.19 -7.00
CA LEU A 90 5.15 13.72 -6.89
C LEU A 90 5.17 15.23 -6.70
N ALA A 91 4.32 15.99 -7.42
CA ALA A 91 4.19 17.43 -7.23
C ALA A 91 3.79 17.78 -5.79
N LEU A 92 2.78 17.07 -5.22
CA LEU A 92 2.37 17.26 -3.82
C LEU A 92 3.48 16.90 -2.82
N LEU A 93 4.22 15.82 -3.06
CA LEU A 93 5.35 15.44 -2.22
C LEU A 93 6.52 16.44 -2.31
N GLN A 94 6.70 17.06 -3.48
CA GLN A 94 7.70 18.10 -3.71
C GLN A 94 7.33 19.40 -3.00
N GLU A 95 6.07 19.83 -3.04
CA GLU A 95 5.56 20.95 -2.26
C GLU A 95 5.78 20.74 -0.75
N ARG A 96 5.63 19.50 -0.29
CA ARG A 96 5.91 19.10 1.11
C ARG A 96 7.40 18.91 1.40
N LYS A 97 8.29 19.17 0.43
CA LYS A 97 9.75 19.01 0.53
C LYS A 97 10.20 17.60 0.92
N LEU A 98 9.41 16.58 0.62
CA LEU A 98 9.74 15.18 0.89
C LEU A 98 10.48 14.53 -0.29
N VAL A 99 10.26 15.04 -1.50
CA VAL A 99 10.89 14.57 -2.74
C VAL A 99 11.50 15.77 -3.47
N SER A 100 12.64 15.59 -4.10
CA SER A 100 13.19 16.49 -5.13
C SER A 100 13.00 15.84 -6.50
N VAL A 101 12.65 16.66 -7.50
CA VAL A 101 12.56 16.25 -8.90
C VAL A 101 13.50 17.15 -9.69
N GLU A 102 14.60 16.59 -10.17
CA GLU A 102 15.64 17.30 -10.91
C GLU A 102 15.49 17.04 -12.41
N GLN A 103 15.31 18.10 -13.20
CA GLN A 103 15.36 17.99 -14.66
C GLN A 103 16.80 17.84 -15.12
N THR A 104 17.10 16.76 -15.81
CA THR A 104 18.42 16.56 -16.40
C THR A 104 18.59 17.53 -17.57
N ARG A 105 19.67 18.31 -17.58
CA ARG A 105 19.98 19.36 -18.60
C ARG A 105 20.16 18.83 -20.03
N SER A 106 20.15 17.53 -20.25
CA SER A 106 20.28 16.90 -21.55
C SER A 106 18.92 16.75 -22.23
N ARG A 107 18.74 17.26 -23.44
CA ARG A 107 17.55 17.08 -24.28
C ARG A 107 17.21 15.58 -24.32
N GLY A 108 16.01 15.23 -23.84
CA GLY A 108 15.49 13.86 -23.86
C GLY A 108 15.70 13.02 -22.61
N ARG A 109 16.34 13.52 -21.53
CA ARG A 109 16.40 12.80 -20.24
C ARG A 109 15.25 13.19 -19.34
N ALA A 110 14.53 12.18 -18.86
CA ALA A 110 13.39 12.32 -17.96
C ALA A 110 13.84 12.86 -16.60
N ALA A 111 13.01 13.67 -15.97
CA ALA A 111 13.23 14.19 -14.62
C ALA A 111 13.41 13.06 -13.60
N ILE A 112 14.42 13.17 -12.75
CA ILE A 112 14.77 12.16 -11.74
C ILE A 112 14.18 12.58 -10.39
N ALA A 113 13.42 11.70 -9.78
CA ALA A 113 12.86 11.85 -8.44
C ALA A 113 13.77 11.18 -7.40
N LYS A 114 13.97 11.86 -6.26
CA LYS A 114 14.75 11.37 -5.10
C LYS A 114 14.09 11.81 -3.80
N LEU A 115 14.27 11.06 -2.73
CA LEU A 115 13.91 11.52 -1.40
C LEU A 115 14.87 12.64 -0.95
N THR A 116 14.34 13.70 -0.37
CA THR A 116 15.13 14.69 0.38
C THR A 116 15.63 14.09 1.71
N ALA A 117 16.44 14.81 2.46
CA ALA A 117 16.84 14.38 3.81
C ALA A 117 15.61 14.19 4.73
N ASP A 118 14.62 15.09 4.66
CA ASP A 118 13.38 14.98 5.43
C ASP A 118 12.46 13.89 4.87
N GLY A 119 12.44 13.71 3.55
CA GLY A 119 11.74 12.60 2.89
C GLY A 119 12.28 11.25 3.35
N ARG A 120 13.60 11.07 3.48
CA ARG A 120 14.20 9.83 4.01
C ARG A 120 13.78 9.56 5.45
N LYS A 121 13.84 10.58 6.32
CA LYS A 121 13.38 10.44 7.71
C LYS A 121 11.90 10.07 7.78
N PHE A 122 11.09 10.70 6.93
CA PHE A 122 9.65 10.45 6.86
C PHE A 122 9.36 9.04 6.33
N ALA A 123 9.98 8.63 5.23
CA ALA A 123 9.86 7.29 4.67
C ALA A 123 10.30 6.20 5.66
N ALA A 124 11.36 6.43 6.42
CA ALA A 124 11.80 5.50 7.47
C ALA A 124 10.73 5.32 8.57
N LYS A 125 10.05 6.40 8.98
CA LYS A 125 8.91 6.31 9.92
C LYS A 125 7.76 5.50 9.33
N LEU A 126 7.40 5.76 8.07
CA LEU A 126 6.36 5.01 7.36
C LEU A 126 6.71 3.52 7.26
N ALA A 127 7.94 3.21 6.90
CA ALA A 127 8.43 1.83 6.79
C ALA A 127 8.39 1.10 8.15
N LYS A 128 8.74 1.78 9.25
CA LYS A 128 8.62 1.21 10.60
C LYS A 128 7.18 0.84 10.91
N VAL A 129 6.25 1.77 10.72
CA VAL A 129 4.81 1.51 10.97
C VAL A 129 4.25 0.43 10.07
N SER A 130 4.68 0.37 8.79
CA SER A 130 4.27 -0.71 7.87
C SER A 130 4.70 -2.07 8.42
N ARG A 131 5.94 -2.21 8.88
CA ARG A 131 6.44 -3.46 9.50
C ARG A 131 5.67 -3.84 10.76
N GLU A 132 5.36 -2.87 11.62
CA GLU A 132 4.57 -3.11 12.84
C GLU A 132 3.14 -3.56 12.52
N ARG A 133 2.53 -2.99 11.49
CA ARG A 133 1.20 -3.39 10.99
C ARG A 133 1.23 -4.80 10.40
N GLU A 134 2.25 -5.11 9.62
CA GLU A 134 2.48 -6.44 9.08
C GLU A 134 2.69 -7.47 10.20
N ALA A 135 3.53 -7.17 11.19
CA ALA A 135 3.75 -8.06 12.33
C ALA A 135 2.44 -8.36 13.09
N ARG A 136 1.56 -7.33 13.27
CA ARG A 136 0.24 -7.56 13.88
C ARG A 136 -0.68 -8.43 13.01
N LEU A 137 -0.63 -8.24 11.69
CA LEU A 137 -1.44 -9.03 10.75
C LEU A 137 -1.08 -10.52 10.81
N PHE A 138 0.21 -10.81 10.90
CA PHE A 138 0.74 -12.18 10.86
C PHE A 138 1.09 -12.74 12.25
N LYS A 139 0.62 -12.12 13.34
CA LYS A 139 0.99 -12.52 14.71
C LYS A 139 0.69 -13.98 15.05
N ASP A 140 -0.37 -14.54 14.46
CA ASP A 140 -0.84 -15.90 14.71
C ASP A 140 -0.42 -16.90 13.60
N PHE A 141 0.42 -16.47 12.67
CA PHE A 141 0.96 -17.33 11.60
C PHE A 141 2.32 -17.92 12.00
N ALA A 142 2.54 -19.18 11.65
CA ALA A 142 3.89 -19.72 11.71
C ALA A 142 4.81 -19.00 10.73
N ILE A 143 6.08 -18.84 11.07
CA ILE A 143 7.07 -18.16 10.21
C ILE A 143 7.13 -18.85 8.83
N ALA A 144 7.17 -20.17 8.80
CA ALA A 144 7.20 -20.94 7.57
C ALA A 144 5.98 -20.71 6.67
N ASP A 145 4.78 -20.52 7.25
CA ASP A 145 3.56 -20.24 6.48
C ASP A 145 3.60 -18.84 5.86
N LYS A 146 4.12 -17.85 6.59
CA LYS A 146 4.34 -16.51 6.07
C LYS A 146 5.35 -16.50 4.92
N GLU A 147 6.47 -17.21 5.06
CA GLU A 147 7.49 -17.34 4.02
C GLU A 147 6.93 -18.01 2.77
N ARG A 148 6.19 -19.12 2.95
CA ARG A 148 5.53 -19.84 1.86
C ARG A 148 4.50 -18.97 1.14
N LEU A 149 3.68 -18.24 1.89
CA LEU A 149 2.72 -17.29 1.32
C LEU A 149 3.44 -16.22 0.48
N ASN A 150 4.52 -15.64 1.00
CA ASN A 150 5.29 -14.65 0.27
C ASN A 150 5.89 -15.23 -1.03
N ALA A 151 6.43 -16.43 -1.01
CA ALA A 151 6.95 -17.10 -2.19
C ALA A 151 5.86 -17.35 -3.26
N LEU A 152 4.66 -17.77 -2.85
CA LEU A 152 3.53 -17.98 -3.75
C LEU A 152 3.04 -16.67 -4.35
N LEU A 153 2.98 -15.60 -3.56
CA LEU A 153 2.61 -14.26 -4.05
C LEU A 153 3.63 -13.71 -5.05
N GLN A 154 4.92 -13.93 -4.82
CA GLN A 154 5.98 -13.57 -5.78
C GLN A 154 5.87 -14.36 -7.10
N GLN A 155 5.56 -15.66 -7.01
CA GLN A 155 5.34 -16.48 -8.19
C GLN A 155 4.14 -16.00 -8.99
N LEU A 156 3.05 -15.65 -8.30
CA LEU A 156 1.84 -15.11 -8.94
C LEU A 156 2.10 -13.73 -9.57
N SER A 157 2.83 -12.84 -8.90
CA SER A 157 3.21 -11.54 -9.47
C SER A 157 3.97 -11.72 -10.79
N ARG A 158 4.95 -12.62 -10.85
CA ARG A 158 5.67 -12.94 -12.09
C ARG A 158 4.76 -13.50 -13.20
N ALA A 159 3.74 -14.26 -12.84
CA ALA A 159 2.78 -14.77 -13.81
C ALA A 159 1.90 -13.67 -14.40
N LEU A 160 1.60 -12.62 -13.62
CA LEU A 160 0.86 -11.44 -14.09
C LEU A 160 1.69 -10.53 -15.01
N ASP A 161 3.04 -10.57 -14.90
CA ASP A 161 3.94 -9.85 -15.82
C ASP A 161 4.00 -10.52 -17.21
N GLY A 162 3.51 -11.74 -17.35
CA GLY A 162 3.42 -12.46 -18.62
C GLY A 162 2.20 -12.03 -19.44
N ALA A 163 2.36 -11.94 -20.78
CA ALA A 163 1.35 -11.42 -21.68
C ALA A 163 0.07 -12.29 -21.85
N ASP A 164 0.03 -13.49 -21.29
CA ASP A 164 -0.98 -14.50 -21.63
C ASP A 164 -2.16 -14.60 -20.64
N TRP A 165 -2.16 -13.82 -19.57
CA TRP A 165 -3.23 -13.92 -18.58
C TRP A 165 -4.44 -13.01 -18.88
N ASP A 166 -4.28 -12.01 -19.77
CA ASP A 166 -5.29 -11.00 -20.16
C ASP A 166 -6.21 -11.45 -21.32
N HIS A 167 -6.01 -12.67 -21.84
CA HIS A 167 -6.72 -13.19 -23.03
C HIS A 167 -7.62 -14.37 -22.72
#